data_44b0d3617f4fa78d6591eb55e606768e
#
_entry.id   44b0d3617f4fa78d6591eb55e606768e
#
_cell.length_a   1.000
_cell.length_b   1.000
_cell.length_c   1.000
_cell.angle_alpha   90.00
_cell.angle_beta   90.00
_cell.angle_gamma   90.00
#
_symmetry.space_group_name_H-M   'P 1'
#
loop_
_entity.id
_entity.type
_entity.pdbx_description
1 polymer ?
#
loop_
_entity_poly.entity_id
_entity_poly.type
_entity_poly.pdbx_seq_one_letter_code
_entity_poly.pdbx_strand_id
1 'polypeptide(L)'
;MKVFNQLKQIEKDVEKLKEQTLQMKCFAFDLQVFLGTRQLNKTISKKIESLKEDIRNCTNNRMEIAVNRSSLVNEVKLFGEIKVMKTIANLQLKDAKIDQAQIQVHELSQNIHNVTLQLDQKFDIKGSVHPISGCIILPDDRIIFAYYRGCGKLMEYNNNGQHIRDIPVYHKPYSLTLVDADCIAVTYGTSEYLEIINTKNNNERKKVNCYSSCYGISYQEQKLYVVVFRQGIVVMDLNGKQLNTIGIADSYVYNITTTSDRIYYTDLNRNAVHCCSMTGQEFWVFKDHSIIEPRGLSVDMNQNVYVVGETSNNLTVMQHDGKDSKVLLTDRDGLEAPYAVKYNKRKKIVCLGFKAGSIALYQVS
;
A
#
# COMPACT_ATOMS: atom_id res chain seq x y z
N MET A 1 32.69 -29.04 9.07
CA MET A 1 32.75 -27.83 8.23
C MET A 1 31.53 -27.68 7.31
N LYS A 2 31.12 -28.71 6.56
CA LYS A 2 29.94 -28.63 5.64
C LYS A 2 28.63 -28.30 6.35
N VAL A 3 28.31 -28.99 7.46
CA VAL A 3 27.06 -28.75 8.25
C VAL A 3 27.06 -27.36 8.89
N PHE A 4 28.19 -26.84 9.35
CA PHE A 4 28.29 -25.50 9.91
C PHE A 4 28.00 -24.40 8.87
N ASN A 5 28.47 -24.58 7.63
CA ASN A 5 28.21 -23.65 6.56
C ASN A 5 26.73 -23.69 6.11
N GLN A 6 26.10 -24.86 6.14
CA GLN A 6 24.66 -25.01 5.88
C GLN A 6 23.81 -24.31 6.96
N LEU A 7 24.17 -24.46 8.24
CA LEU A 7 23.50 -23.77 9.34
C LEU A 7 23.61 -22.24 9.22
N LYS A 8 24.78 -21.71 8.87
CA LYS A 8 24.95 -20.28 8.59
C LYS A 8 24.12 -19.78 7.40
N GLN A 9 23.96 -20.62 6.36
CA GLN A 9 23.12 -20.25 5.23
C GLN A 9 21.65 -20.22 5.63
N ILE A 10 21.19 -21.15 6.45
CA ILE A 10 19.82 -21.21 6.96
C ILE A 10 19.54 -20.03 7.89
N GLU A 11 20.48 -19.64 8.74
CA GLU A 11 20.37 -18.44 9.58
C GLU A 11 20.12 -17.19 8.72
N LYS A 12 20.90 -17.00 7.64
CA LYS A 12 20.68 -15.92 6.68
C LYS A 12 19.33 -15.98 5.98
N ASP A 13 18.92 -17.18 5.60
CA ASP A 13 17.62 -17.38 4.92
C ASP A 13 16.45 -17.10 5.88
N VAL A 14 16.58 -17.44 7.16
CA VAL A 14 15.58 -17.15 8.21
C VAL A 14 15.50 -15.64 8.47
N GLU A 15 16.63 -14.93 8.54
CA GLU A 15 16.62 -13.46 8.66
C GLU A 15 15.98 -12.80 7.44
N LYS A 16 16.25 -13.26 6.23
CA LYS A 16 15.59 -12.76 5.00
C LYS A 16 14.08 -13.01 5.02
N LEU A 17 13.63 -14.18 5.49
CA LEU A 17 12.22 -14.51 5.63
C LEU A 17 11.53 -13.65 6.69
N LYS A 18 12.22 -13.31 7.77
CA LYS A 18 11.77 -12.39 8.82
C LYS A 18 11.57 -10.98 8.28
N GLU A 19 12.52 -10.50 7.48
CA GLU A 19 12.45 -9.20 6.83
C GLU A 19 11.29 -9.13 5.81
N GLN A 20 11.10 -10.18 5.00
CA GLN A 20 9.96 -10.30 4.08
C GLN A 20 8.61 -10.32 4.82
N THR A 21 8.55 -10.97 6.00
CA THR A 21 7.33 -10.99 6.82
C THR A 21 7.03 -9.63 7.43
N LEU A 22 8.05 -8.89 7.85
CA LEU A 22 7.92 -7.50 8.31
C LEU A 22 7.39 -6.60 7.17
N GLN A 23 7.93 -6.74 5.97
CA GLN A 23 7.46 -6.03 4.78
C GLN A 23 6.01 -6.39 4.46
N MET A 24 5.63 -7.67 4.49
CA MET A 24 4.25 -8.09 4.26
C MET A 24 3.28 -7.51 5.28
N LYS A 25 3.65 -7.42 6.56
CA LYS A 25 2.83 -6.73 7.58
C LYS A 25 2.60 -5.26 7.29
N CYS A 26 3.56 -4.60 6.66
CA CYS A 26 3.45 -3.18 6.33
C CYS A 26 2.60 -2.91 5.08
N PHE A 27 2.48 -3.87 4.15
CA PHE A 27 1.92 -3.66 2.81
C PHE A 27 0.72 -4.53 2.47
N ALA A 28 0.41 -5.57 3.28
CA ALA A 28 -0.62 -6.54 2.95
C ALA A 28 -1.83 -6.46 3.87
N PHE A 29 -2.99 -6.80 3.31
CA PHE A 29 -4.22 -7.09 4.07
C PHE A 29 -4.06 -8.35 4.92
N ASP A 30 -4.88 -8.53 5.95
CA ASP A 30 -4.85 -9.69 6.84
C ASP A 30 -4.85 -11.03 6.07
N LEU A 31 -5.63 -11.13 4.99
CA LEU A 31 -5.64 -12.32 4.12
C LEU A 31 -4.29 -12.53 3.40
N GLN A 32 -3.65 -11.47 2.91
CA GLN A 32 -2.33 -11.57 2.27
C GLN A 32 -1.24 -11.89 3.28
N VAL A 33 -1.32 -11.33 4.49
CA VAL A 33 -0.46 -11.69 5.63
C VAL A 33 -0.67 -13.15 5.97
N PHE A 34 -1.92 -13.63 6.03
CA PHE A 34 -2.25 -15.03 6.30
C PHE A 34 -1.72 -15.97 5.22
N LEU A 35 -1.96 -15.67 3.93
CA LEU A 35 -1.49 -16.48 2.80
C LEU A 35 0.04 -16.47 2.72
N GLY A 36 0.67 -15.32 2.90
CA GLY A 36 2.12 -15.18 2.93
C GLY A 36 2.74 -15.92 4.11
N THR A 37 2.14 -15.84 5.28
CA THR A 37 2.55 -16.58 6.48
C THR A 37 2.43 -18.10 6.26
N ARG A 38 1.34 -18.56 5.59
CA ARG A 38 1.17 -19.97 5.21
C ARG A 38 2.24 -20.43 4.23
N GLN A 39 2.60 -19.61 3.24
CA GLN A 39 3.65 -19.91 2.28
C GLN A 39 5.05 -19.94 2.93
N LEU A 40 5.31 -19.00 3.85
CA LEU A 40 6.51 -18.97 4.68
C LEU A 40 6.61 -20.23 5.56
N ASN A 41 5.54 -20.59 6.25
CA ASN A 41 5.49 -21.82 7.05
C ASN A 41 5.76 -23.07 6.22
N LYS A 42 5.22 -23.16 4.99
CA LYS A 42 5.51 -24.25 4.07
C LYS A 42 6.98 -24.30 3.65
N THR A 43 7.58 -23.13 3.40
CA THR A 43 9.01 -23.01 3.05
C THR A 43 9.91 -23.38 4.22
N ILE A 44 9.58 -22.91 5.42
CA ILE A 44 10.30 -23.26 6.66
C ILE A 44 10.20 -24.76 6.94
N SER A 45 9.01 -25.35 6.79
CA SER A 45 8.79 -26.79 6.98
C SER A 45 9.61 -27.62 5.99
N LYS A 46 9.66 -27.23 4.71
CA LYS A 46 10.51 -27.92 3.72
C LYS A 46 12.00 -27.83 4.07
N LYS A 47 12.49 -26.66 4.54
CA LYS A 47 13.87 -26.50 4.96
C LYS A 47 14.20 -27.30 6.22
N ILE A 48 13.27 -27.39 7.17
CA ILE A 48 13.41 -28.24 8.37
C ILE A 48 13.50 -29.72 7.98
N GLU A 49 12.67 -30.21 7.04
CA GLU A 49 12.74 -31.58 6.55
C GLU A 49 14.07 -31.87 5.85
N SER A 50 14.54 -30.99 4.99
CA SER A 50 15.86 -31.10 4.36
C SER A 50 17.00 -31.18 5.40
N LEU A 51 16.94 -30.34 6.44
CA LEU A 51 17.89 -30.37 7.56
C LEU A 51 17.84 -31.70 8.34
N LYS A 52 16.64 -32.22 8.59
CA LYS A 52 16.47 -33.52 9.27
C LYS A 52 17.11 -34.63 8.47
N GLU A 53 17.02 -34.58 7.15
CA GLU A 53 17.62 -35.57 6.26
C GLU A 53 19.14 -35.45 6.22
N ASP A 54 19.69 -34.23 6.16
CA ASP A 54 21.12 -33.98 6.25
C ASP A 54 21.71 -34.42 7.60
N ILE A 55 20.98 -34.23 8.70
CA ILE A 55 21.37 -34.66 10.04
C ILE A 55 21.37 -36.19 10.17
N ARG A 56 20.36 -36.88 9.58
CA ARG A 56 20.29 -38.35 9.55
C ARG A 56 21.46 -38.97 8.78
N ASN A 57 21.91 -38.26 7.74
CA ASN A 57 23.03 -38.72 6.91
C ASN A 57 24.42 -38.41 7.52
N CYS A 58 24.48 -37.64 8.61
CA CYS A 58 25.70 -37.34 9.35
C CYS A 58 25.93 -38.36 10.48
N THR A 59 26.67 -39.42 10.20
CA THR A 59 26.86 -40.59 11.09
C THR A 59 27.65 -40.36 12.39
N ASN A 60 28.14 -39.15 12.69
CA ASN A 60 29.03 -38.98 13.85
C ASN A 60 28.82 -37.73 14.76
N ASN A 61 27.75 -36.95 14.59
CA ASN A 61 27.44 -35.89 15.54
C ASN A 61 25.94 -35.83 15.82
N ARG A 62 25.53 -36.19 17.05
CA ARG A 62 24.14 -35.98 17.50
C ARG A 62 23.92 -34.50 17.79
N MET A 63 23.10 -33.84 16.98
CA MET A 63 22.60 -32.48 17.26
C MET A 63 21.09 -32.50 17.42
N GLU A 64 20.59 -31.94 18.48
CA GLU A 64 19.17 -31.64 18.67
C GLU A 64 18.87 -30.21 18.20
N ILE A 65 17.87 -30.04 17.32
CA ILE A 65 17.37 -28.74 16.92
C ILE A 65 16.00 -28.55 17.56
N ALA A 66 15.93 -27.70 18.57
CA ALA A 66 14.64 -27.28 19.15
C ALA A 66 14.10 -26.09 18.35
N VAL A 67 13.01 -26.29 17.63
CA VAL A 67 12.27 -25.21 16.96
C VAL A 67 11.10 -24.80 17.85
N ASN A 68 11.23 -23.68 18.53
CA ASN A 68 10.13 -23.11 19.29
C ASN A 68 9.18 -22.40 18.33
N ARG A 69 8.03 -23.02 18.04
CA ARG A 69 6.93 -22.37 17.29
C ARG A 69 6.11 -21.53 18.27
N SER A 70 6.33 -20.23 18.31
CA SER A 70 5.37 -19.36 18.96
C SER A 70 4.09 -19.29 18.13
N SER A 71 2.94 -19.29 18.79
CA SER A 71 1.63 -19.22 18.16
C SER A 71 1.53 -17.91 17.35
N LEU A 72 1.48 -18.03 16.04
CA LEU A 72 1.54 -16.95 15.04
C LEU A 72 0.26 -16.10 14.92
N VAL A 73 -0.63 -16.12 15.92
CA VAL A 73 -1.93 -15.47 15.72
C VAL A 73 -1.99 -14.03 16.27
N ASN A 74 -1.17 -13.62 17.24
CA ASN A 74 -1.34 -12.28 17.82
C ASN A 74 -0.09 -11.41 18.02
N GLU A 75 1.13 -11.92 17.98
CA GLU A 75 2.32 -11.07 18.07
C GLU A 75 3.51 -11.73 17.37
N VAL A 76 3.87 -11.24 16.18
CA VAL A 76 5.14 -11.59 15.55
C VAL A 76 6.25 -10.76 16.20
N LYS A 77 6.56 -11.02 17.46
CA LYS A 77 7.74 -10.43 18.11
C LYS A 77 8.95 -11.35 18.10
N LEU A 78 8.78 -12.65 17.86
CA LEU A 78 9.87 -13.63 17.84
C LEU A 78 9.55 -14.74 16.84
N PHE A 79 10.28 -14.82 15.73
CA PHE A 79 10.45 -16.05 14.96
C PHE A 79 11.47 -16.89 15.73
N GLY A 80 11.01 -17.95 16.35
CA GLY A 80 11.77 -18.92 17.12
C GLY A 80 13.30 -18.78 17.14
N GLU A 81 13.85 -18.88 18.31
CA GLU A 81 15.30 -18.93 18.52
C GLU A 81 15.80 -20.36 18.22
N ILE A 82 16.75 -20.53 17.30
CA ILE A 82 17.39 -21.82 17.07
C ILE A 82 18.44 -22.01 18.15
N LYS A 83 18.12 -22.77 19.21
CA LYS A 83 19.08 -23.20 20.22
C LYS A 83 19.63 -24.56 19.84
N VAL A 84 20.95 -24.62 19.61
CA VAL A 84 21.67 -25.88 19.43
C VAL A 84 22.11 -26.36 20.80
N MET A 85 21.41 -27.35 21.35
CA MET A 85 21.79 -28.00 22.61
C MET A 85 22.36 -29.37 22.30
N LYS A 86 23.48 -29.72 22.98
CA LYS A 86 24.06 -31.06 22.94
C LYS A 86 23.37 -31.89 24.01
N THR A 87 22.47 -32.76 23.65
CA THR A 87 21.85 -33.74 24.57
C THR A 87 21.82 -35.11 23.95
N ILE A 88 21.95 -36.13 24.80
CA ILE A 88 21.92 -37.54 24.45
C ILE A 88 20.49 -38.02 24.70
N ALA A 89 19.62 -37.99 23.70
CA ALA A 89 18.27 -38.58 23.82
C ALA A 89 17.60 -38.90 22.48
N ASN A 90 16.71 -39.88 22.50
CA ASN A 90 15.94 -40.37 21.37
C ASN A 90 14.93 -39.34 20.85
N LEU A 91 15.04 -38.99 19.58
CA LEU A 91 14.13 -38.09 18.89
C LEU A 91 12.78 -38.82 18.62
N GLN A 92 11.78 -38.55 19.42
CA GLN A 92 10.38 -38.75 19.06
C GLN A 92 9.78 -37.39 18.67
N LEU A 93 9.60 -37.17 17.39
CA LEU A 93 8.89 -36.01 16.85
C LEU A 93 7.38 -36.28 16.89
N LYS A 94 6.65 -35.59 17.76
CA LYS A 94 5.20 -35.53 17.69
C LYS A 94 4.80 -34.63 16.54
N ASP A 95 4.12 -35.17 15.53
CA ASP A 95 3.46 -34.38 14.51
C ASP A 95 2.33 -33.57 15.17
N ALA A 96 2.52 -32.26 15.28
CA ALA A 96 1.43 -31.39 15.64
C ALA A 96 0.43 -31.38 14.46
N LYS A 97 -0.75 -31.99 14.66
CA LYS A 97 -1.88 -31.78 13.77
C LYS A 97 -2.19 -30.29 13.77
N ILE A 98 -1.99 -29.66 12.64
CA ILE A 98 -2.53 -28.33 12.39
C ILE A 98 -4.03 -28.55 12.22
N ASP A 99 -4.79 -28.39 13.30
CA ASP A 99 -6.23 -28.26 13.18
C ASP A 99 -6.49 -27.11 12.21
N GLN A 100 -7.23 -27.42 11.15
CA GLN A 100 -7.76 -26.41 10.26
C GLN A 100 -8.77 -25.59 11.08
N ALA A 101 -8.27 -24.56 11.73
CA ALA A 101 -9.14 -23.50 12.19
C ALA A 101 -9.77 -22.90 10.94
N GLN A 102 -11.00 -23.29 10.65
CA GLN A 102 -11.88 -22.50 9.81
C GLN A 102 -12.09 -21.21 10.57
N ILE A 103 -11.21 -20.23 10.31
CA ILE A 103 -11.52 -18.85 10.65
C ILE A 103 -12.71 -18.52 9.74
N GLN A 104 -13.92 -18.60 10.28
CA GLN A 104 -15.00 -17.82 9.71
C GLN A 104 -14.51 -16.38 9.81
N VAL A 105 -14.01 -15.87 8.70
CA VAL A 105 -13.91 -14.43 8.49
C VAL A 105 -15.36 -13.98 8.51
N HIS A 106 -15.87 -13.61 9.67
CA HIS A 106 -16.97 -12.69 9.72
C HIS A 106 -16.44 -11.45 9.00
N GLU A 107 -16.83 -11.29 7.75
CA GLU A 107 -16.89 -9.98 7.14
C GLU A 107 -17.84 -9.15 8.03
N LEU A 108 -17.29 -8.58 9.08
CA LEU A 108 -17.84 -7.38 9.65
C LEU A 108 -17.61 -6.32 8.57
N SER A 109 -18.49 -6.30 7.56
CA SER A 109 -18.62 -5.14 6.72
C SER A 109 -18.94 -4.00 7.67
N GLN A 110 -17.91 -3.24 8.02
CA GLN A 110 -18.10 -2.09 8.89
C GLN A 110 -19.08 -1.21 8.14
N ASN A 111 -20.29 -1.07 8.70
CA ASN A 111 -21.33 -0.26 8.08
C ASN A 111 -20.76 1.16 7.97
N ILE A 112 -20.65 1.69 6.75
CA ILE A 112 -20.08 3.02 6.51
C ILE A 112 -20.76 4.12 7.31
N HIS A 113 -22.02 3.91 7.75
CA HIS A 113 -22.74 4.84 8.61
C HIS A 113 -22.14 4.97 10.01
N ASN A 114 -21.38 3.95 10.46
CA ASN A 114 -20.68 3.98 11.75
C ASN A 114 -19.29 4.64 11.65
N VAL A 115 -18.78 4.86 10.42
CA VAL A 115 -17.49 5.51 10.23
C VAL A 115 -17.57 6.96 10.70
N THR A 116 -16.66 7.34 11.58
CA THR A 116 -16.49 8.72 12.05
C THR A 116 -15.03 9.15 11.91
N LEU A 117 -14.81 10.45 11.79
CA LEU A 117 -13.49 11.04 11.66
C LEU A 117 -13.26 12.05 12.77
N GLN A 118 -12.14 11.93 13.46
CA GLN A 118 -11.67 12.90 14.43
C GLN A 118 -10.40 13.55 13.90
N LEU A 119 -10.38 14.89 13.84
CA LEU A 119 -9.18 15.64 13.45
C LEU A 119 -8.08 15.38 14.48
N ASP A 120 -6.96 14.84 14.00
CA ASP A 120 -5.75 14.64 14.80
C ASP A 120 -4.81 15.83 14.63
N GLN A 121 -4.52 16.22 13.38
CA GLN A 121 -3.63 17.33 13.08
C GLN A 121 -4.03 18.06 11.81
N LYS A 122 -3.76 19.37 11.76
CA LYS A 122 -3.81 20.19 10.55
C LYS A 122 -2.60 21.11 10.54
N PHE A 123 -1.90 21.17 9.42
CA PHE A 123 -0.72 22.04 9.26
C PHE A 123 -0.60 22.55 7.84
N ASP A 124 0.02 23.71 7.70
CA ASP A 124 0.28 24.33 6.42
C ASP A 124 1.69 24.01 5.95
N ILE A 125 1.83 23.70 4.68
CA ILE A 125 3.13 23.53 4.07
C ILE A 125 3.72 24.91 3.81
N LYS A 126 4.85 25.22 4.46
CA LYS A 126 5.51 26.54 4.38
C LYS A 126 5.76 26.97 2.93
N GLY A 127 5.22 28.16 2.57
CA GLY A 127 5.39 28.75 1.24
C GLY A 127 4.55 28.08 0.14
N SER A 128 3.58 27.26 0.50
CA SER A 128 2.70 26.59 -0.44
C SER A 128 1.48 27.46 -0.75
N VAL A 129 1.27 27.71 -2.04
CA VAL A 129 0.05 28.32 -2.61
C VAL A 129 -0.51 27.44 -3.73
N HIS A 130 -0.13 26.20 -3.78
CA HIS A 130 -0.47 25.26 -4.87
C HIS A 130 -1.02 23.94 -4.33
N PRO A 131 -1.79 23.21 -5.13
CA PRO A 131 -2.44 21.98 -4.70
C PRO A 131 -1.47 20.87 -4.27
N ILE A 132 -1.81 20.21 -3.18
CA ILE A 132 -1.27 18.90 -2.85
C ILE A 132 -2.05 17.86 -3.69
N SER A 133 -1.45 17.43 -4.77
CA SER A 133 -2.13 16.58 -5.75
C SER A 133 -2.03 15.07 -5.45
N GLY A 134 -1.12 14.68 -4.58
CA GLY A 134 -0.98 13.30 -4.12
C GLY A 134 -0.27 13.23 -2.78
N CYS A 135 -0.57 12.20 -2.02
CA CYS A 135 0.09 11.90 -0.75
C CYS A 135 0.21 10.40 -0.54
N ILE A 136 1.28 9.98 0.12
CA ILE A 136 1.46 8.63 0.63
C ILE A 136 1.93 8.68 2.08
N ILE A 137 1.59 7.64 2.83
CA ILE A 137 2.10 7.44 4.18
C ILE A 137 3.03 6.23 4.13
N LEU A 138 4.28 6.44 4.49
CA LEU A 138 5.30 5.40 4.52
C LEU A 138 5.08 4.42 5.69
N PRO A 139 5.70 3.23 5.67
CA PRO A 139 5.57 2.25 6.75
C PRO A 139 6.03 2.76 8.13
N ASP A 140 6.96 3.70 8.16
CA ASP A 140 7.50 4.35 9.37
C ASP A 140 6.76 5.64 9.75
N ASP A 141 5.56 5.85 9.16
CA ASP A 141 4.64 6.96 9.42
C ASP A 141 5.06 8.33 8.88
N ARG A 142 6.17 8.40 8.17
CA ARG A 142 6.50 9.61 7.40
C ARG A 142 5.52 9.76 6.25
N ILE A 143 5.28 10.99 5.85
CA ILE A 143 4.31 11.34 4.80
C ILE A 143 5.06 12.04 3.69
N ILE A 144 4.86 11.60 2.45
CA ILE A 144 5.41 12.26 1.27
C ILE A 144 4.28 12.86 0.46
N PHE A 145 4.43 14.12 0.07
CA PHE A 145 3.45 14.89 -0.69
C PHE A 145 3.97 15.24 -2.08
N ALA A 146 3.10 15.07 -3.08
CA ALA A 146 3.27 15.65 -4.40
C ALA A 146 2.67 17.04 -4.42
N TYR A 147 3.50 18.04 -4.70
CA TYR A 147 3.15 19.45 -4.75
C TYR A 147 3.03 19.91 -6.20
N TYR A 148 1.82 19.82 -6.76
CA TYR A 148 1.59 20.11 -8.16
C TYR A 148 1.72 21.62 -8.43
N ARG A 149 2.47 21.96 -9.49
CA ARG A 149 2.91 23.33 -9.85
C ARG A 149 3.95 23.94 -8.93
N GLY A 150 4.46 23.20 -7.95
CA GLY A 150 5.59 23.63 -7.10
C GLY A 150 6.94 23.50 -7.80
N CYS A 151 8.01 23.57 -7.01
CA CYS A 151 9.40 23.73 -7.48
C CYS A 151 10.09 22.41 -7.85
N GLY A 152 9.43 21.41 -8.45
CA GLY A 152 10.08 20.15 -8.86
C GLY A 152 10.64 19.37 -7.66
N LYS A 153 9.85 19.18 -6.63
CA LYS A 153 10.21 18.44 -5.43
C LYS A 153 9.01 17.71 -4.83
N LEU A 154 9.25 16.58 -4.19
CA LEU A 154 8.36 16.01 -3.20
C LEU A 154 8.78 16.51 -1.83
N MET A 155 7.85 16.61 -0.91
CA MET A 155 8.13 17.07 0.45
C MET A 155 7.83 15.94 1.43
N GLU A 156 8.79 15.66 2.29
CA GLU A 156 8.70 14.63 3.31
C GLU A 156 8.53 15.26 4.70
N TYR A 157 7.52 14.77 5.42
CA TYR A 157 7.14 15.23 6.75
C TYR A 157 7.06 14.04 7.71
N ASN A 158 7.29 14.29 8.99
CA ASN A 158 6.98 13.32 10.03
C ASN A 158 5.47 13.35 10.38
N ASN A 159 5.06 12.42 11.20
CA ASN A 159 3.67 12.32 11.67
C ASN A 159 3.22 13.49 12.57
N ASN A 160 4.16 14.34 13.04
CA ASN A 160 3.87 15.52 13.82
C ASN A 160 3.79 16.81 12.95
N GLY A 161 3.76 16.68 11.63
CA GLY A 161 3.69 17.81 10.70
C GLY A 161 4.99 18.60 10.58
N GLN A 162 6.13 18.07 11.03
CA GLN A 162 7.43 18.73 10.87
C GLN A 162 8.06 18.30 9.55
N HIS A 163 8.53 19.28 8.79
CA HIS A 163 9.27 19.04 7.56
C HIS A 163 10.60 18.32 7.85
N ILE A 164 10.86 17.22 7.15
CA ILE A 164 12.09 16.44 7.25
C ILE A 164 13.06 16.86 6.17
N ARG A 165 12.63 16.76 4.89
CA ARG A 165 13.46 17.11 3.73
C ARG A 165 12.62 17.27 2.48
N ASP A 166 13.25 17.86 1.48
CA ASP A 166 12.76 17.86 0.09
C ASP A 166 13.46 16.76 -0.70
N ILE A 167 12.67 16.02 -1.47
CA ILE A 167 13.18 15.04 -2.44
C ILE A 167 13.10 15.70 -3.82
N PRO A 168 14.24 16.09 -4.42
CA PRO A 168 14.23 16.77 -5.70
C PRO A 168 13.75 15.83 -6.80
N VAL A 169 12.90 16.32 -7.70
CA VAL A 169 12.42 15.64 -8.90
C VAL A 169 12.56 16.55 -10.11
N TYR A 170 12.60 15.99 -11.33
CA TYR A 170 12.90 16.78 -12.53
C TYR A 170 11.75 17.67 -12.98
N HIS A 171 10.50 17.29 -12.67
CA HIS A 171 9.31 18.02 -13.08
C HIS A 171 8.34 18.20 -11.91
N LYS A 172 7.19 18.86 -12.19
CA LYS A 172 6.13 19.10 -11.22
C LYS A 172 5.43 17.76 -10.89
N PRO A 173 5.61 17.20 -9.69
CA PRO A 173 5.03 15.92 -9.33
C PRO A 173 3.50 16.05 -9.24
N TYR A 174 2.79 15.07 -9.81
CA TYR A 174 1.33 15.05 -9.82
C TYR A 174 0.77 14.00 -8.85
N SER A 175 1.16 12.76 -9.00
CA SER A 175 0.69 11.66 -8.15
C SER A 175 1.85 10.75 -7.78
N LEU A 176 1.68 9.99 -6.70
CA LEU A 176 2.71 9.08 -6.22
C LEU A 176 2.07 7.84 -5.58
N THR A 177 2.77 6.72 -5.68
CA THR A 177 2.38 5.47 -5.04
C THR A 177 3.59 4.78 -4.44
N LEU A 178 3.35 4.04 -3.37
CA LEU A 178 4.38 3.22 -2.74
C LEU A 178 4.55 1.93 -3.53
N VAL A 179 5.77 1.61 -3.92
CA VAL A 179 6.14 0.36 -4.60
C VAL A 179 6.60 -0.68 -3.58
N ASP A 180 7.47 -0.27 -2.69
CA ASP A 180 7.92 -1.07 -1.54
C ASP A 180 8.31 -0.14 -0.37
N ALA A 181 8.95 -0.68 0.68
CA ALA A 181 9.30 0.10 1.87
C ALA A 181 10.18 1.32 1.57
N ASP A 182 11.00 1.25 0.53
CA ASP A 182 12.03 2.22 0.21
C ASP A 182 11.86 2.86 -1.18
N CYS A 183 10.90 2.38 -1.98
CA CYS A 183 10.70 2.84 -3.36
C CYS A 183 9.30 3.40 -3.57
N ILE A 184 9.24 4.55 -4.22
CA ILE A 184 8.02 5.21 -4.67
C ILE A 184 8.02 5.37 -6.18
N ALA A 185 6.84 5.32 -6.80
CA ALA A 185 6.67 5.72 -8.19
C ALA A 185 5.94 7.07 -8.25
N VAL A 186 6.42 7.98 -9.10
CA VAL A 186 5.95 9.37 -9.20
C VAL A 186 5.61 9.71 -10.64
N THR A 187 4.43 10.29 -10.87
CA THR A 187 4.01 10.85 -12.16
C THR A 187 4.07 12.38 -12.12
N TYR A 188 4.11 13.00 -13.30
CA TYR A 188 4.34 14.45 -13.43
C TYR A 188 3.21 15.20 -14.14
N GLY A 189 2.08 14.56 -14.40
CA GLY A 189 0.93 15.16 -15.10
C GLY A 189 1.24 15.36 -16.59
N THR A 190 1.92 16.43 -16.93
CA THR A 190 2.20 16.80 -18.34
C THR A 190 3.43 16.13 -18.95
N SER A 191 4.18 15.33 -18.20
CA SER A 191 5.34 14.61 -18.71
C SER A 191 4.96 13.22 -19.24
N GLU A 192 5.65 12.76 -20.25
CA GLU A 192 5.42 11.47 -20.90
C GLU A 192 6.18 10.31 -20.23
N TYR A 193 6.53 10.47 -18.97
CA TYR A 193 7.21 9.47 -18.18
C TYR A 193 6.88 9.59 -16.70
N LEU A 194 7.14 8.54 -15.98
CA LEU A 194 7.17 8.48 -14.54
C LEU A 194 8.57 8.11 -14.03
N GLU A 195 8.83 8.29 -12.76
CA GLU A 195 10.06 7.85 -12.11
C GLU A 195 9.77 6.90 -10.96
N ILE A 196 10.61 5.88 -10.81
CA ILE A 196 10.68 5.06 -9.61
C ILE A 196 11.93 5.53 -8.85
N ILE A 197 11.74 5.97 -7.61
CA ILE A 197 12.76 6.65 -6.81
C ILE A 197 12.95 5.88 -5.51
N ASN A 198 14.22 5.58 -5.18
CA ASN A 198 14.57 5.06 -3.86
C ASN A 198 14.57 6.22 -2.85
N THR A 199 13.71 6.14 -1.84
CA THR A 199 13.55 7.21 -0.84
C THR A 199 14.74 7.34 0.12
N LYS A 200 15.55 6.28 0.29
CA LYS A 200 16.78 6.33 1.09
C LYS A 200 17.95 6.88 0.31
N ASN A 201 18.02 6.57 -0.98
CA ASN A 201 19.06 7.03 -1.89
C ASN A 201 18.45 7.68 -3.13
N ASN A 202 18.23 8.98 -3.08
CA ASN A 202 17.57 9.73 -4.16
C ASN A 202 18.33 9.69 -5.51
N ASN A 203 19.58 9.21 -5.56
CA ASN A 203 20.33 9.02 -6.79
C ASN A 203 19.94 7.73 -7.52
N GLU A 204 19.35 6.77 -6.81
CA GLU A 204 18.81 5.55 -7.40
C GLU A 204 17.41 5.83 -7.95
N ARG A 205 17.37 6.16 -9.25
CA ARG A 205 16.14 6.48 -9.97
C ARG A 205 16.04 5.70 -11.25
N LYS A 206 14.83 5.32 -11.60
CA LYS A 206 14.50 4.70 -12.86
C LYS A 206 13.42 5.50 -13.56
N LYS A 207 13.73 5.97 -14.76
CA LYS A 207 12.74 6.61 -15.63
C LYS A 207 12.01 5.56 -16.46
N VAL A 208 10.68 5.66 -16.48
CA VAL A 208 9.79 4.78 -17.23
C VAL A 208 8.94 5.61 -18.18
N ASN A 209 9.00 5.35 -19.47
CA ASN A 209 8.25 6.09 -20.49
C ASN A 209 6.79 5.65 -20.51
N CYS A 210 5.89 6.63 -20.58
CA CYS A 210 4.43 6.45 -20.72
C CYS A 210 3.93 6.82 -22.11
N TYR A 211 4.78 7.41 -22.96
CA TYR A 211 4.50 7.86 -24.33
C TYR A 211 3.40 8.92 -24.48
N SER A 212 2.86 9.41 -23.38
CA SER A 212 1.94 10.54 -23.28
C SER A 212 1.89 11.04 -21.83
N SER A 213 1.19 12.16 -21.62
CA SER A 213 1.02 12.75 -20.27
C SER A 213 0.45 11.74 -19.29
N CYS A 214 1.11 11.53 -18.16
CA CYS A 214 0.72 10.56 -17.15
C CYS A 214 0.35 11.24 -15.82
N TYR A 215 -0.82 10.88 -15.30
CA TYR A 215 -1.46 11.51 -14.15
C TYR A 215 -1.49 10.58 -12.94
N GLY A 216 -2.66 10.08 -12.57
CA GLY A 216 -2.84 9.18 -11.45
C GLY A 216 -2.05 7.88 -11.58
N ILE A 217 -1.52 7.39 -10.47
CA ILE A 217 -0.75 6.15 -10.42
C ILE A 217 -1.14 5.34 -9.20
N SER A 218 -1.24 4.03 -9.39
CA SER A 218 -1.40 3.06 -8.31
C SER A 218 -0.51 1.84 -8.56
N TYR A 219 -0.05 1.22 -7.49
CA TYR A 219 0.77 0.01 -7.56
C TYR A 219 0.03 -1.14 -6.90
N GLN A 220 -0.04 -2.26 -7.61
CA GLN A 220 -0.64 -3.50 -7.12
C GLN A 220 0.02 -4.72 -7.77
N GLU A 221 0.43 -5.71 -6.98
CA GLU A 221 0.94 -7.00 -7.47
C GLU A 221 2.03 -6.89 -8.55
N GLN A 222 3.11 -6.16 -8.25
CA GLN A 222 4.26 -5.94 -9.16
C GLN A 222 3.91 -5.19 -10.45
N LYS A 223 2.76 -4.50 -10.51
CA LYS A 223 2.31 -3.74 -11.67
C LYS A 223 1.99 -2.30 -11.27
N LEU A 224 2.31 -1.39 -12.18
CA LEU A 224 1.89 -0.01 -12.13
C LEU A 224 0.65 0.18 -12.99
N TYR A 225 -0.36 0.82 -12.44
CA TYR A 225 -1.59 1.25 -13.12
C TYR A 225 -1.52 2.75 -13.25
N VAL A 226 -1.36 3.25 -14.46
CA VAL A 226 -1.07 4.66 -14.74
C VAL A 226 -2.17 5.23 -15.63
N VAL A 227 -2.77 6.33 -15.22
CA VAL A 227 -3.67 7.08 -16.07
C VAL A 227 -2.84 7.84 -17.11
N VAL A 228 -2.95 7.45 -18.37
CA VAL A 228 -2.24 8.05 -19.49
C VAL A 228 -3.23 8.76 -20.39
N PHE A 229 -2.97 10.03 -20.66
CA PHE A 229 -3.87 10.90 -21.42
C PHE A 229 -4.21 10.30 -22.80
N ARG A 230 -5.49 10.24 -23.12
CA ARG A 230 -6.08 9.66 -24.34
C ARG A 230 -5.79 8.17 -24.59
N GLN A 231 -5.15 7.48 -23.66
CA GLN A 231 -4.93 6.03 -23.76
C GLN A 231 -5.78 5.24 -22.76
N GLY A 232 -6.11 5.86 -21.63
CA GLY A 232 -6.83 5.20 -20.54
C GLY A 232 -5.89 4.80 -19.39
N ILE A 233 -6.11 3.65 -18.76
CA ILE A 233 -5.25 3.13 -17.71
C ILE A 233 -4.27 2.15 -18.35
N VAL A 234 -3.01 2.56 -18.44
CA VAL A 234 -1.92 1.70 -18.92
C VAL A 234 -1.38 0.88 -17.75
N VAL A 235 -1.37 -0.42 -17.93
CA VAL A 235 -0.81 -1.38 -16.97
C VAL A 235 0.58 -1.78 -17.43
N MET A 236 1.58 -1.59 -16.58
CA MET A 236 2.98 -1.91 -16.91
C MET A 236 3.70 -2.59 -15.74
N ASP A 237 4.77 -3.29 -16.04
CA ASP A 237 5.68 -3.79 -15.02
C ASP A 237 6.63 -2.68 -14.52
N LEU A 238 7.40 -2.96 -13.48
CA LEU A 238 8.38 -2.02 -12.93
C LEU A 238 9.55 -1.71 -13.89
N ASN A 239 9.65 -2.43 -15.02
CA ASN A 239 10.62 -2.16 -16.08
C ASN A 239 10.07 -1.22 -17.15
N GLY A 240 8.78 -0.88 -17.07
CA GLY A 240 8.10 -0.06 -18.06
C GLY A 240 7.59 -0.84 -19.27
N LYS A 241 7.63 -2.18 -19.22
CA LYS A 241 7.01 -3.00 -20.25
C LYS A 241 5.49 -2.92 -20.06
N GLN A 242 4.81 -2.40 -21.08
CA GLN A 242 3.36 -2.37 -21.11
C GLN A 242 2.82 -3.80 -21.18
N LEU A 243 1.90 -4.13 -20.26
CA LEU A 243 1.26 -5.43 -20.15
C LEU A 243 -0.15 -5.41 -20.70
N ASN A 244 -0.89 -4.32 -20.47
CA ASN A 244 -2.27 -4.14 -20.91
C ASN A 244 -2.62 -2.65 -20.97
N THR A 245 -3.75 -2.33 -21.61
CA THR A 245 -4.40 -1.01 -21.55
C THR A 245 -5.89 -1.20 -21.34
N ILE A 246 -6.42 -0.53 -20.34
CA ILE A 246 -7.83 -0.49 -20.02
C ILE A 246 -8.38 0.82 -20.58
N GLY A 247 -9.20 0.71 -21.61
CA GLY A 247 -9.84 1.87 -22.22
C GLY A 247 -10.80 2.55 -21.25
N ILE A 248 -10.69 3.86 -21.12
CA ILE A 248 -11.63 4.71 -20.40
C ILE A 248 -12.27 5.63 -21.43
N ALA A 249 -13.59 5.57 -21.57
CA ALA A 249 -14.31 6.37 -22.54
C ALA A 249 -14.22 7.86 -22.18
N ASP A 250 -13.68 8.67 -23.09
CA ASP A 250 -13.66 10.14 -23.15
C ASP A 250 -13.77 10.86 -21.79
N SER A 251 -12.88 10.54 -20.87
CA SER A 251 -13.01 10.99 -19.50
C SER A 251 -11.82 11.82 -19.05
N TYR A 252 -12.09 12.84 -18.27
CA TYR A 252 -11.07 13.58 -17.53
C TYR A 252 -10.75 12.82 -16.24
N VAL A 253 -10.12 11.66 -16.40
CA VAL A 253 -9.63 10.84 -15.30
C VAL A 253 -8.24 11.30 -14.93
N TYR A 254 -8.06 11.63 -13.66
CA TYR A 254 -6.77 12.09 -13.15
C TYR A 254 -6.27 11.30 -11.95
N ASN A 255 -7.15 10.60 -11.26
CA ASN A 255 -6.81 9.86 -10.05
C ASN A 255 -7.28 8.41 -10.13
N ILE A 256 -6.47 7.51 -9.58
CA ILE A 256 -6.71 6.07 -9.57
C ILE A 256 -6.24 5.46 -8.25
N THR A 257 -6.93 4.45 -7.79
CA THR A 257 -6.45 3.54 -6.75
C THR A 257 -6.85 2.11 -7.09
N THR A 258 -6.07 1.14 -6.64
CA THR A 258 -6.30 -0.29 -6.93
C THR A 258 -6.34 -1.12 -5.65
N THR A 259 -7.09 -2.20 -5.71
CA THR A 259 -7.03 -3.34 -4.79
C THR A 259 -6.54 -4.57 -5.55
N SER A 260 -6.52 -5.75 -4.92
CA SER A 260 -6.12 -6.99 -5.60
C SER A 260 -7.05 -7.39 -6.75
N ASP A 261 -8.31 -6.95 -6.72
CA ASP A 261 -9.37 -7.37 -7.64
C ASP A 261 -10.08 -6.23 -8.37
N ARG A 262 -9.83 -4.96 -7.97
CA ARG A 262 -10.57 -3.80 -8.47
C ARG A 262 -9.68 -2.60 -8.75
N ILE A 263 -10.15 -1.80 -9.69
CA ILE A 263 -9.63 -0.48 -10.03
C ILE A 263 -10.73 0.53 -9.77
N TYR A 264 -10.39 1.60 -9.06
CA TYR A 264 -11.27 2.74 -8.81
C TYR A 264 -10.66 4.00 -9.39
N TYR A 265 -11.45 4.84 -10.03
CA TYR A 265 -10.99 6.11 -10.57
C TYR A 265 -12.07 7.18 -10.54
N THR A 266 -11.65 8.44 -10.53
CA THR A 266 -12.56 9.61 -10.55
C THR A 266 -12.64 10.20 -11.94
N ASP A 267 -13.87 10.45 -12.41
CA ASP A 267 -14.15 11.20 -13.65
C ASP A 267 -14.66 12.60 -13.29
N LEU A 268 -13.82 13.58 -13.57
CA LEU A 268 -14.05 14.97 -13.19
C LEU A 268 -15.26 15.58 -13.93
N ASN A 269 -15.35 15.33 -15.24
CA ASN A 269 -16.39 15.92 -16.08
C ASN A 269 -17.78 15.36 -15.80
N ARG A 270 -17.82 14.09 -15.41
CA ARG A 270 -19.09 13.41 -15.14
C ARG A 270 -19.50 13.45 -13.68
N ASN A 271 -18.67 14.06 -12.81
CA ASN A 271 -18.82 14.02 -11.35
C ASN A 271 -19.08 12.59 -10.87
N ALA A 272 -18.23 11.65 -11.30
CA ALA A 272 -18.46 10.24 -11.07
C ALA A 272 -17.24 9.54 -10.48
N VAL A 273 -17.51 8.48 -9.72
CA VAL A 273 -16.53 7.51 -9.27
C VAL A 273 -16.86 6.18 -9.93
N HIS A 274 -15.86 5.58 -10.55
CA HIS A 274 -15.99 4.32 -11.25
C HIS A 274 -15.28 3.21 -10.51
N CYS A 275 -15.83 2.02 -10.58
CA CYS A 275 -15.22 0.78 -10.14
C CYS A 275 -15.29 -0.25 -11.26
N CYS A 276 -14.14 -0.82 -11.60
CA CYS A 276 -14.05 -1.89 -12.57
C CYS A 276 -13.11 -3.01 -12.11
N SER A 277 -13.17 -4.15 -12.79
CA SER A 277 -12.24 -5.25 -12.61
C SER A 277 -10.83 -4.86 -13.06
N MET A 278 -9.84 -5.68 -12.73
CA MET A 278 -8.45 -5.53 -13.20
C MET A 278 -8.30 -5.68 -14.73
N THR A 279 -9.36 -6.10 -15.42
CA THR A 279 -9.44 -6.19 -16.89
C THR A 279 -10.27 -5.07 -17.53
N GLY A 280 -10.85 -4.17 -16.71
CA GLY A 280 -11.64 -3.03 -17.18
C GLY A 280 -13.15 -3.27 -17.29
N GLN A 281 -13.65 -4.44 -16.88
CA GLN A 281 -15.10 -4.67 -16.82
C GLN A 281 -15.70 -3.81 -15.71
N GLU A 282 -16.60 -2.90 -16.05
CA GLU A 282 -17.27 -2.02 -15.10
C GLU A 282 -18.17 -2.82 -14.14
N PHE A 283 -18.02 -2.59 -12.84
CA PHE A 283 -18.86 -3.12 -11.79
C PHE A 283 -19.96 -2.14 -11.42
N TRP A 284 -19.58 -0.87 -11.20
CA TRP A 284 -20.51 0.19 -10.86
C TRP A 284 -19.92 1.57 -11.17
N VAL A 285 -20.83 2.52 -11.33
CA VAL A 285 -20.56 3.96 -11.42
C VAL A 285 -21.39 4.66 -10.37
N PHE A 286 -20.72 5.37 -9.49
CA PHE A 286 -21.38 6.19 -8.49
C PHE A 286 -21.47 7.65 -8.96
N LYS A 287 -22.68 8.20 -8.93
CA LYS A 287 -22.94 9.61 -9.22
C LYS A 287 -23.91 10.14 -8.17
N ASP A 288 -23.49 11.18 -7.47
CA ASP A 288 -24.32 11.84 -6.49
C ASP A 288 -24.05 13.35 -6.53
N HIS A 289 -25.10 14.16 -6.34
CA HIS A 289 -25.00 15.62 -6.34
C HIS A 289 -24.13 16.16 -5.18
N SER A 290 -23.88 15.36 -4.16
CA SER A 290 -22.99 15.71 -3.04
C SER A 290 -21.52 15.75 -3.44
N ILE A 291 -21.11 15.11 -4.55
CA ILE A 291 -19.72 15.07 -4.99
C ILE A 291 -19.56 15.83 -6.31
N ILE A 292 -18.95 17.00 -6.23
CA ILE A 292 -18.67 17.84 -7.41
C ILE A 292 -17.15 17.96 -7.56
N GLU A 293 -16.68 17.72 -8.80
CA GLU A 293 -15.24 17.62 -9.13
C GLU A 293 -14.50 16.64 -8.25
N PRO A 294 -14.84 15.33 -8.34
CA PRO A 294 -14.14 14.30 -7.57
C PRO A 294 -12.65 14.25 -7.94
N ARG A 295 -11.77 14.41 -6.94
CA ARG A 295 -10.33 14.40 -7.10
C ARG A 295 -9.72 13.12 -6.54
N GLY A 296 -8.92 13.23 -5.50
CA GLY A 296 -8.25 12.10 -4.87
C GLY A 296 -9.23 11.05 -4.37
N LEU A 297 -8.81 9.80 -4.46
CA LEU A 297 -9.54 8.67 -3.89
C LEU A 297 -8.58 7.66 -3.25
N SER A 298 -9.08 6.97 -2.24
CA SER A 298 -8.34 5.92 -1.51
C SER A 298 -9.30 4.88 -0.97
N VAL A 299 -8.81 3.67 -0.70
CA VAL A 299 -9.63 2.57 -0.18
C VAL A 299 -9.15 2.10 1.19
N ASP A 300 -10.11 1.74 2.05
CA ASP A 300 -9.85 1.15 3.36
C ASP A 300 -9.62 -0.38 3.29
N MET A 301 -9.62 -1.04 4.45
CA MET A 301 -9.46 -2.49 4.58
C MET A 301 -10.66 -3.27 4.02
N ASN A 302 -11.86 -2.68 4.08
CA ASN A 302 -13.12 -3.26 3.62
C ASN A 302 -13.44 -2.91 2.16
N GLN A 303 -12.47 -2.30 1.45
CA GLN A 303 -12.62 -1.76 0.09
C GLN A 303 -13.65 -0.62 -0.01
N ASN A 304 -14.05 0.02 1.10
CA ASN A 304 -14.82 1.24 1.03
C ASN A 304 -13.96 2.36 0.44
N VAL A 305 -14.58 3.19 -0.39
CA VAL A 305 -13.87 4.20 -1.19
C VAL A 305 -14.07 5.57 -0.56
N TYR A 306 -12.99 6.20 -0.16
CA TYR A 306 -12.94 7.58 0.31
C TYR A 306 -12.62 8.49 -0.87
N VAL A 307 -13.47 9.48 -1.13
CA VAL A 307 -13.32 10.43 -2.24
C VAL A 307 -13.48 11.85 -1.74
N VAL A 308 -12.63 12.74 -2.21
CA VAL A 308 -12.77 14.18 -1.98
C VAL A 308 -13.39 14.86 -3.19
N GLY A 309 -14.38 15.72 -2.96
CA GLY A 309 -14.96 16.61 -3.94
C GLY A 309 -14.35 18.01 -3.79
N GLU A 310 -13.62 18.47 -4.81
CA GLU A 310 -12.92 19.77 -4.76
C GLU A 310 -13.92 20.93 -4.62
N THR A 311 -14.91 20.99 -5.51
CA THR A 311 -15.90 22.07 -5.53
C THR A 311 -16.99 21.86 -4.48
N SER A 312 -17.34 20.62 -4.15
CA SER A 312 -18.30 20.34 -3.07
C SER A 312 -17.73 20.45 -1.67
N ASN A 313 -16.41 20.69 -1.52
CA ASN A 313 -15.72 20.85 -0.22
C ASN A 313 -16.04 19.73 0.76
N ASN A 314 -16.03 18.48 0.30
CA ASN A 314 -16.38 17.36 1.16
C ASN A 314 -15.46 16.15 1.01
N LEU A 315 -15.54 15.28 2.01
CA LEU A 315 -15.01 13.92 1.98
C LEU A 315 -16.18 12.96 2.14
N THR A 316 -16.37 12.10 1.17
CA THR A 316 -17.42 11.07 1.15
C THR A 316 -16.79 9.69 1.19
N VAL A 317 -17.37 8.79 2.00
CA VAL A 317 -17.08 7.34 1.94
C VAL A 317 -18.20 6.62 1.21
N MET A 318 -17.84 5.73 0.28
CA MET A 318 -18.76 4.87 -0.45
C MET A 318 -18.50 3.42 -0.10
N GLN A 319 -19.56 2.64 0.02
CA GLN A 319 -19.46 1.20 0.22
C GLN A 319 -18.82 0.54 -0.98
N HIS A 320 -18.13 -0.58 -0.77
CA HIS A 320 -17.38 -1.31 -1.80
C HIS A 320 -18.21 -1.74 -3.01
N ASP A 321 -19.54 -1.86 -2.88
CA ASP A 321 -20.48 -2.22 -3.96
C ASP A 321 -21.10 -1.00 -4.67
N GLY A 322 -20.74 0.22 -4.23
CA GLY A 322 -21.21 1.48 -4.82
C GLY A 322 -22.68 1.83 -4.57
N LYS A 323 -23.38 1.10 -3.68
CA LYS A 323 -24.82 1.31 -3.46
C LYS A 323 -25.13 2.34 -2.39
N ASP A 324 -24.23 2.49 -1.43
CA ASP A 324 -24.42 3.35 -0.28
C ASP A 324 -23.22 4.28 -0.08
N SER A 325 -23.47 5.46 0.46
CA SER A 325 -22.46 6.46 0.72
C SER A 325 -22.80 7.31 1.94
N LYS A 326 -21.76 7.89 2.54
CA LYS A 326 -21.88 8.83 3.65
C LYS A 326 -20.91 9.98 3.47
N VAL A 327 -21.39 11.20 3.56
CA VAL A 327 -20.53 12.39 3.68
C VAL A 327 -19.97 12.40 5.10
N LEU A 328 -18.64 12.34 5.22
CA LEU A 328 -17.94 12.30 6.49
C LEU A 328 -17.56 13.68 6.99
N LEU A 329 -17.14 14.55 6.07
CA LEU A 329 -16.70 15.93 6.37
C LEU A 329 -17.20 16.87 5.27
N THR A 330 -17.45 18.12 5.64
CA THR A 330 -17.93 19.20 4.77
C THR A 330 -17.13 20.49 5.00
N ASP A 331 -17.51 21.55 4.31
CA ASP A 331 -17.02 22.92 4.56
C ASP A 331 -17.25 23.37 6.01
N ARG A 332 -18.33 22.90 6.67
CA ARG A 332 -18.61 23.18 8.08
C ARG A 332 -17.57 22.60 9.03
N ASP A 333 -16.90 21.51 8.61
CA ASP A 333 -15.80 20.86 9.33
C ASP A 333 -14.45 21.46 8.93
N GLY A 334 -14.44 22.54 8.15
CA GLY A 334 -13.26 23.26 7.74
C GLY A 334 -12.54 22.67 6.52
N LEU A 335 -13.26 21.88 5.68
CA LEU A 335 -12.73 21.47 4.38
C LEU A 335 -12.86 22.61 3.38
N GLU A 336 -11.75 22.98 2.75
CA GLU A 336 -11.68 23.97 1.69
C GLU A 336 -10.89 23.40 0.51
N ALA A 337 -11.60 23.13 -0.58
CA ALA A 337 -11.05 22.55 -1.81
C ALA A 337 -10.10 21.36 -1.54
N PRO A 338 -10.57 20.26 -0.91
CA PRO A 338 -9.77 19.08 -0.71
C PRO A 338 -9.41 18.48 -2.07
N TYR A 339 -8.14 18.07 -2.24
CA TYR A 339 -7.61 17.69 -3.54
C TYR A 339 -7.04 16.27 -3.57
N ALA A 340 -6.38 15.83 -2.51
CA ALA A 340 -5.84 14.50 -2.35
C ALA A 340 -6.36 13.82 -1.09
N VAL A 341 -6.52 12.50 -1.14
CA VAL A 341 -6.84 11.69 0.02
C VAL A 341 -6.00 10.40 0.01
N LYS A 342 -5.53 10.01 1.18
CA LYS A 342 -4.87 8.71 1.39
C LYS A 342 -5.31 8.09 2.72
N TYR A 343 -5.82 6.89 2.64
CA TYR A 343 -6.15 6.07 3.82
C TYR A 343 -4.93 5.22 4.21
N ASN A 344 -4.50 5.33 5.44
CA ASN A 344 -3.50 4.43 6.04
C ASN A 344 -4.23 3.26 6.69
N LYS A 345 -4.16 2.10 6.04
CA LYS A 345 -4.85 0.88 6.48
C LYS A 345 -4.36 0.36 7.83
N ARG A 346 -3.08 0.57 8.16
CA ARG A 346 -2.48 0.09 9.41
C ARG A 346 -2.94 0.89 10.63
N LYS A 347 -2.98 2.21 10.49
CA LYS A 347 -3.29 3.12 11.60
C LYS A 347 -4.73 3.61 11.59
N LYS A 348 -5.49 3.30 10.54
CA LYS A 348 -6.83 3.86 10.31
C LYS A 348 -6.82 5.39 10.33
N ILE A 349 -5.88 6.00 9.61
CA ILE A 349 -5.75 7.44 9.46
C ILE A 349 -6.08 7.83 8.02
N VAL A 350 -6.88 8.86 7.86
CA VAL A 350 -7.10 9.55 6.58
C VAL A 350 -6.24 10.81 6.54
N CYS A 351 -5.39 10.91 5.54
CA CYS A 351 -4.62 12.09 5.21
C CYS A 351 -5.30 12.84 4.07
N LEU A 352 -5.61 14.11 4.25
CA LEU A 352 -6.15 15.00 3.23
C LEU A 352 -5.12 16.05 2.83
N GLY A 353 -4.97 16.26 1.53
CA GLY A 353 -4.21 17.38 0.96
C GLY A 353 -5.18 18.37 0.30
N PHE A 354 -4.94 19.67 0.52
CA PHE A 354 -5.82 20.74 0.06
C PHE A 354 -5.21 21.53 -1.09
N LYS A 355 -6.06 22.23 -1.83
CA LYS A 355 -5.67 23.10 -2.95
C LYS A 355 -4.79 24.27 -2.50
N ALA A 356 -5.01 24.79 -1.31
CA ALA A 356 -4.20 25.86 -0.71
C ALA A 356 -2.86 25.40 -0.15
N GLY A 357 -2.52 24.10 -0.24
CA GLY A 357 -1.24 23.57 0.24
C GLY A 357 -1.20 23.26 1.73
N SER A 358 -2.33 23.03 2.36
CA SER A 358 -2.44 22.50 3.72
C SER A 358 -2.67 20.99 3.73
N ILE A 359 -2.45 20.38 4.88
CA ILE A 359 -2.64 18.95 5.15
C ILE A 359 -3.48 18.80 6.41
N ALA A 360 -4.36 17.81 6.41
CA ALA A 360 -5.08 17.38 7.62
C ALA A 360 -5.02 15.86 7.78
N LEU A 361 -4.81 15.41 9.00
CA LEU A 361 -4.82 14.01 9.41
C LEU A 361 -6.04 13.77 10.30
N TYR A 362 -6.79 12.73 9.99
CA TYR A 362 -7.97 12.32 10.74
C TYR A 362 -7.84 10.87 11.18
N GLN A 363 -8.13 10.62 12.45
CA GLN A 363 -8.29 9.27 12.99
C GLN A 363 -9.66 8.74 12.60
N VAL A 364 -9.72 7.50 12.10
CA VAL A 364 -10.95 6.80 11.70
C VAL A 364 -11.40 5.86 12.82
N SER A 365 -12.64 5.96 13.22
CA SER A 365 -13.28 5.13 14.25
C SER A 365 -14.43 4.34 13.66
#